data_95402c74fe369a02cdfe54acb6cc81b8
#
_entry.id   95402c74fe369a02cdfe54acb6cc81b8
#
_cell.length_a   1.000
_cell.length_b   1.000
_cell.length_c   1.000
_cell.angle_alpha   90.00
_cell.angle_beta   90.00
_cell.angle_gamma   90.00
#
_symmetry.space_group_name_H-M   'P 1'
#
loop_
_entity.id
_entity.type
_entity.pdbx_description
1 polymer ?
#
loop_
_entity_poly.entity_id
_entity_poly.type
_entity_poly.pdbx_seq_one_letter_code
_entity_poly.pdbx_strand_id
1 'polypeptide(L)'
;DDNEAHYLKVLCDEVFGRANFVSSAIWEKKYSPQGNAQWLSDSHDFVLVYAKQKATWSPNLLPRTDEMDGRFKNPDNDPRGPWKAVDATISLSGGQRGAQFAKTGVSPNLYELTTPSGRKLWPAKGRCWYYTPEKMQEAIQENRIWFGESGSNVPAVKRFLTEVKQGVTAKTIWFRNEVGDN
;
A
#
# COMPACT_ATOMS: atom_id res chain seq x y z
N ASP A 1 -7.50 8.07 28.58
CA ASP A 1 -6.09 8.36 28.88
C ASP A 1 -5.28 7.06 28.95
N ASP A 2 -3.97 7.16 29.07
CA ASP A 2 -3.06 6.01 29.08
C ASP A 2 -3.22 5.12 30.30
N ASN A 3 -3.72 5.66 31.43
CA ASN A 3 -3.90 4.88 32.65
C ASN A 3 -5.03 3.86 32.51
N GLU A 4 -6.09 4.23 31.79
CA GLU A 4 -7.33 3.43 31.71
C GLU A 4 -7.48 2.68 30.39
N ALA A 5 -6.73 3.05 29.34
CA ALA A 5 -6.91 2.48 28.00
C ALA A 5 -6.78 0.96 27.95
N HIS A 6 -5.84 0.40 28.73
CA HIS A 6 -5.61 -1.04 28.78
C HIS A 6 -6.70 -1.78 29.54
N TYR A 7 -7.19 -1.21 30.64
CA TYR A 7 -8.29 -1.78 31.42
C TYR A 7 -9.60 -1.72 30.62
N LEU A 8 -9.85 -0.59 29.95
CA LEU A 8 -10.98 -0.44 29.06
C LEU A 8 -10.95 -1.49 27.93
N LYS A 9 -9.76 -1.77 27.38
CA LYS A 9 -9.60 -2.82 26.34
C LYS A 9 -10.01 -4.19 26.87
N VAL A 10 -9.61 -4.55 28.09
CA VAL A 10 -10.00 -5.84 28.72
C VAL A 10 -11.50 -5.91 28.93
N LEU A 11 -12.10 -4.87 29.49
CA LEU A 11 -13.56 -4.78 29.69
C LEU A 11 -14.32 -4.89 28.35
N CYS A 12 -13.88 -4.19 27.33
CA CYS A 12 -14.47 -4.27 26.00
C CYS A 12 -14.33 -5.68 25.37
N ASP A 13 -13.24 -6.39 25.64
CA ASP A 13 -13.06 -7.77 25.19
C ASP A 13 -14.08 -8.72 25.86
N GLU A 14 -14.41 -8.49 27.12
CA GLU A 14 -15.43 -9.25 27.85
C GLU A 14 -16.85 -8.94 27.34
N VAL A 15 -17.17 -7.68 27.09
CA VAL A 15 -18.50 -7.24 26.67
C VAL A 15 -18.79 -7.55 25.20
N PHE A 16 -17.84 -7.27 24.30
CA PHE A 16 -18.03 -7.38 22.84
C PHE A 16 -17.43 -8.65 22.25
N GLY A 17 -16.63 -9.38 23.02
CA GLY A 17 -15.85 -10.53 22.56
C GLY A 17 -14.54 -10.12 21.91
N ARG A 18 -13.42 -10.72 22.35
CA ARG A 18 -12.06 -10.45 21.84
C ARG A 18 -11.94 -10.67 20.33
N ALA A 19 -12.67 -11.63 19.76
CA ALA A 19 -12.68 -11.90 18.32
C ALA A 19 -13.24 -10.74 17.50
N ASN A 20 -14.05 -9.88 18.11
CA ASN A 20 -14.67 -8.73 17.48
C ASN A 20 -13.83 -7.44 17.58
N PHE A 21 -12.68 -7.49 18.25
CA PHE A 21 -11.73 -6.38 18.25
C PHE A 21 -11.17 -6.15 16.84
N VAL A 22 -11.30 -4.92 16.36
CA VAL A 22 -10.82 -4.51 15.03
C VAL A 22 -9.43 -3.91 15.14
N SER A 23 -9.30 -2.80 15.85
CA SER A 23 -8.04 -2.10 16.07
C SER A 23 -8.13 -1.11 17.23
N SER A 24 -6.95 -0.63 17.68
CA SER A 24 -6.82 0.59 18.46
C SER A 24 -6.28 1.67 17.55
N ALA A 25 -7.00 2.78 17.43
CA ALA A 25 -6.52 3.95 16.72
C ALA A 25 -5.98 4.97 17.73
N ILE A 26 -4.95 5.69 17.32
CA ILE A 26 -4.33 6.78 18.07
C ILE A 26 -4.79 8.09 17.46
N TRP A 27 -5.43 8.93 18.25
CA TRP A 27 -5.87 10.26 17.83
C TRP A 27 -5.00 11.33 18.48
N GLU A 28 -4.30 12.10 17.65
CA GLU A 28 -3.52 13.26 18.08
C GLU A 28 -4.47 14.39 18.48
N LYS A 29 -4.61 14.63 19.79
CA LYS A 29 -5.49 15.69 20.35
C LYS A 29 -4.77 17.03 20.55
N LYS A 30 -3.43 17.02 20.66
CA LYS A 30 -2.61 18.21 20.90
C LYS A 30 -1.40 18.23 19.99
N TYR A 31 -1.19 19.34 19.30
CA TYR A 31 -0.02 19.53 18.45
C TYR A 31 1.23 19.92 19.25
N SER A 32 1.06 20.85 20.22
CA SER A 32 2.20 21.40 20.97
C SER A 32 2.43 20.63 22.25
N PRO A 33 3.69 20.34 22.59
CA PRO A 33 4.05 19.75 23.88
C PRO A 33 3.57 20.63 25.05
N GLN A 34 3.19 20.01 26.15
CA GLN A 34 2.84 20.72 27.39
C GLN A 34 4.11 21.15 28.11
N GLY A 35 4.33 22.48 28.25
CA GLY A 35 5.55 23.03 28.83
C GLY A 35 5.75 22.70 30.32
N ASN A 36 4.71 22.27 31.03
CA ASN A 36 4.76 21.86 32.43
C ASN A 36 4.73 20.32 32.62
N ALA A 37 4.86 19.56 31.57
CA ALA A 37 4.92 18.09 31.67
C ALA A 37 6.21 17.65 32.36
N GLN A 38 6.08 16.89 33.45
CA GLN A 38 7.22 16.40 34.24
C GLN A 38 7.98 15.27 33.50
N TRP A 39 7.26 14.46 32.73
CA TRP A 39 7.81 13.29 32.06
C TRP A 39 7.63 13.41 30.54
N LEU A 40 6.52 12.94 30.02
CA LEU A 40 6.15 13.02 28.59
C LEU A 40 4.91 13.87 28.46
N SER A 41 4.80 14.63 27.36
CA SER A 41 3.61 15.40 27.05
C SER A 41 2.55 14.49 26.45
N ASP A 42 1.44 14.35 27.15
CA ASP A 42 0.28 13.60 26.65
C ASP A 42 -0.39 14.36 25.50
N SER A 43 -0.26 13.82 24.31
CA SER A 43 -0.71 14.46 23.07
C SER A 43 -1.76 13.66 22.28
N HIS A 44 -2.16 12.48 22.77
CA HIS A 44 -3.06 11.61 22.04
C HIS A 44 -4.10 10.92 22.95
N ASP A 45 -5.12 10.37 22.34
CA ASP A 45 -6.06 9.44 22.96
C ASP A 45 -6.15 8.14 22.16
N PHE A 46 -6.56 7.07 22.84
CA PHE A 46 -6.84 5.79 22.19
C PHE A 46 -8.33 5.69 21.85
N VAL A 47 -8.61 5.24 20.62
CA VAL A 47 -9.96 4.92 20.16
C VAL A 47 -10.01 3.42 19.89
N LEU A 48 -10.71 2.68 20.77
CA LEU A 48 -10.91 1.23 20.63
C LEU A 48 -12.06 0.97 19.65
N VAL A 49 -11.80 0.22 18.61
CA VAL A 49 -12.78 -0.11 17.57
C VAL A 49 -13.16 -1.58 17.67
N TYR A 50 -14.45 -1.83 17.86
CA TYR A 50 -15.06 -3.16 17.86
C TYR A 50 -16.14 -3.24 16.80
N ALA A 51 -16.24 -4.36 16.12
CA ALA A 51 -17.36 -4.65 15.24
C ALA A 51 -18.31 -5.63 15.92
N LYS A 52 -19.62 -5.49 15.71
CA LYS A 52 -20.61 -6.44 16.24
C LYS A 52 -20.35 -7.87 15.75
N GLN A 53 -19.91 -8.00 14.50
CA GLN A 53 -19.47 -9.24 13.86
C GLN A 53 -18.31 -8.92 12.92
N LYS A 54 -17.08 -9.02 13.41
CA LYS A 54 -15.87 -8.68 12.63
C LYS A 54 -15.72 -9.50 11.36
N ALA A 55 -16.17 -10.75 11.37
CA ALA A 55 -16.07 -11.65 10.21
C ALA A 55 -16.84 -11.14 8.97
N THR A 56 -17.91 -10.38 9.19
CA THR A 56 -18.77 -9.84 8.11
C THR A 56 -18.66 -8.32 7.97
N TRP A 57 -17.95 -7.66 8.89
CA TRP A 57 -17.80 -6.21 8.88
C TRP A 57 -16.66 -5.76 7.96
N SER A 58 -16.89 -4.68 7.26
CA SER A 58 -15.85 -3.96 6.53
C SER A 58 -15.98 -2.45 6.74
N PRO A 59 -14.88 -1.72 6.90
CA PRO A 59 -14.94 -0.26 7.06
C PRO A 59 -15.37 0.42 5.77
N ASN A 60 -16.07 1.54 5.90
CA ASN A 60 -16.24 2.45 4.80
C ASN A 60 -14.89 3.01 4.38
N LEU A 61 -14.71 3.17 3.08
CA LEU A 61 -13.50 3.76 2.53
C LEU A 61 -13.59 5.29 2.62
N LEU A 62 -12.48 5.91 2.96
CA LEU A 62 -12.32 7.35 2.83
C LEU A 62 -12.21 7.73 1.35
N PRO A 63 -12.65 8.93 0.95
CA PRO A 63 -12.47 9.41 -0.41
C PRO A 63 -10.98 9.49 -0.75
N ARG A 64 -10.65 9.33 -2.02
CA ARG A 64 -9.30 9.58 -2.53
C ARG A 64 -9.06 11.08 -2.57
N THR A 65 -7.81 11.50 -2.39
CA THR A 65 -7.41 12.90 -2.53
C THR A 65 -6.97 13.21 -3.96
N ASP A 66 -7.10 14.47 -4.36
CA ASP A 66 -6.60 14.95 -5.66
C ASP A 66 -5.11 14.69 -5.85
N GLU A 67 -4.32 14.75 -4.75
CA GLU A 67 -2.90 14.40 -4.78
C GLU A 67 -2.67 12.92 -5.14
N MET A 68 -3.50 12.01 -4.61
CA MET A 68 -3.41 10.58 -4.95
C MET A 68 -3.74 10.33 -6.41
N ASP A 69 -4.75 11.00 -6.94
CA ASP A 69 -5.20 10.83 -8.32
C ASP A 69 -4.29 11.58 -9.28
N GLY A 70 -3.73 12.71 -8.88
CA GLY A 70 -2.72 13.46 -9.63
C GLY A 70 -1.42 12.70 -9.93
N ARG A 71 -1.18 11.57 -9.25
CA ARG A 71 -0.06 10.65 -9.55
C ARG A 71 -0.30 9.77 -10.78
N PHE A 72 -1.53 9.72 -11.27
CA PHE A 72 -1.88 9.00 -12.48
C PHE A 72 -1.83 9.96 -13.66
N LYS A 73 -1.08 9.59 -14.67
CA LYS A 73 -0.87 10.38 -15.90
C LYS A 73 -1.26 9.52 -17.10
N ASN A 74 -1.34 10.11 -18.27
CA ASN A 74 -1.57 9.36 -19.51
C ASN A 74 -0.62 9.86 -20.61
N PRO A 75 0.70 9.62 -20.47
CA PRO A 75 1.70 10.15 -21.40
C PRO A 75 1.62 9.55 -22.80
N ASP A 76 1.07 8.35 -22.92
CA ASP A 76 0.94 7.62 -24.19
C ASP A 76 -0.48 7.59 -24.75
N ASN A 77 -1.38 8.41 -24.20
CA ASN A 77 -2.79 8.48 -24.60
C ASN A 77 -3.50 7.10 -24.62
N ASP A 78 -3.21 6.27 -23.63
CA ASP A 78 -3.82 4.96 -23.49
C ASP A 78 -5.36 5.12 -23.34
N PRO A 79 -6.17 4.40 -24.14
CA PRO A 79 -7.65 4.53 -24.13
C PRO A 79 -8.29 4.12 -22.81
N ARG A 80 -7.60 3.37 -21.95
CA ARG A 80 -8.06 2.99 -20.59
C ARG A 80 -7.98 4.14 -19.60
N GLY A 81 -7.33 5.25 -19.97
CA GLY A 81 -7.22 6.47 -19.17
C GLY A 81 -5.92 6.60 -18.38
N PRO A 82 -5.89 7.46 -17.36
CA PRO A 82 -4.68 7.73 -16.59
C PRO A 82 -4.15 6.51 -15.83
N TRP A 83 -2.83 6.35 -15.82
CA TRP A 83 -2.14 5.27 -15.14
C TRP A 83 -0.88 5.78 -14.42
N LYS A 84 -0.35 4.97 -13.51
CA LYS A 84 0.94 5.18 -12.87
C LYS A 84 1.87 4.01 -13.11
N ALA A 85 3.16 4.30 -13.26
CA ALA A 85 4.22 3.31 -13.37
C ALA A 85 4.42 2.59 -12.02
N VAL A 86 4.43 1.27 -12.05
CA VAL A 86 4.77 0.41 -10.93
C VAL A 86 5.96 -0.46 -11.34
N ASP A 87 6.92 -0.65 -10.43
CA ASP A 87 8.09 -1.48 -10.68
C ASP A 87 7.69 -2.88 -11.18
N ALA A 88 8.22 -3.28 -12.32
CA ALA A 88 7.99 -4.59 -12.91
C ALA A 88 8.90 -5.68 -12.32
N THR A 89 9.63 -5.39 -11.25
CA THR A 89 10.49 -6.34 -10.56
C THR A 89 10.09 -6.54 -9.10
N ILE A 90 10.44 -7.69 -8.53
CA ILE A 90 10.26 -8.00 -7.10
C ILE A 90 11.59 -8.41 -6.48
N SER A 91 11.77 -8.12 -5.17
CA SER A 91 12.95 -8.55 -4.43
C SER A 91 12.94 -10.06 -4.20
N LEU A 92 14.08 -10.70 -4.36
CA LEU A 92 14.27 -12.11 -4.02
C LEU A 92 14.52 -12.34 -2.53
N SER A 93 14.93 -11.29 -1.79
CA SER A 93 15.34 -11.39 -0.38
C SER A 93 14.27 -11.01 0.63
N GLY A 94 13.08 -10.56 0.21
CA GLY A 94 12.09 -10.01 1.15
C GLY A 94 10.64 -10.17 0.75
N GLY A 95 9.78 -10.22 1.79
CA GLY A 95 8.34 -10.27 1.65
C GLY A 95 7.78 -11.64 1.20
N GLN A 96 6.46 -11.80 1.33
CA GLN A 96 5.79 -13.06 1.00
C GLN A 96 5.98 -13.51 -0.47
N ARG A 97 6.16 -12.57 -1.40
CA ARG A 97 6.33 -12.86 -2.83
C ARG A 97 7.76 -13.27 -3.19
N GLY A 98 8.76 -12.75 -2.48
CA GLY A 98 10.17 -13.09 -2.70
C GLY A 98 10.59 -14.38 -2.01
N ALA A 99 10.01 -14.68 -0.85
CA ALA A 99 10.39 -15.83 -0.02
C ALA A 99 10.27 -17.20 -0.73
N GLN A 100 9.29 -17.37 -1.61
CA GLN A 100 9.16 -18.61 -2.40
C GLN A 100 10.30 -18.80 -3.41
N PHE A 101 10.94 -17.72 -3.88
CA PHE A 101 12.06 -17.75 -4.82
C PHE A 101 13.42 -17.77 -4.11
N ALA A 102 13.49 -17.22 -2.89
CA ALA A 102 14.70 -17.20 -2.09
C ALA A 102 15.20 -18.60 -1.69
N LYS A 103 14.26 -19.56 -1.51
CA LYS A 103 14.58 -20.93 -1.11
C LYS A 103 15.30 -21.74 -2.18
N THR A 104 15.07 -21.48 -3.46
CA THR A 104 15.60 -22.29 -4.56
C THR A 104 16.79 -21.63 -5.29
N GLY A 105 17.04 -20.35 -5.06
CA GLY A 105 18.06 -19.57 -5.77
C GLY A 105 17.79 -19.40 -7.27
N VAL A 106 16.75 -20.04 -7.80
CA VAL A 106 16.35 -20.02 -9.21
C VAL A 106 14.89 -19.58 -9.28
N SER A 107 14.65 -18.47 -9.95
CA SER A 107 13.29 -17.99 -10.24
C SER A 107 13.01 -18.18 -11.75
N PRO A 108 11.84 -18.71 -12.16
CA PRO A 108 11.42 -18.72 -13.54
C PRO A 108 11.30 -17.30 -14.11
N ASN A 109 11.29 -16.29 -13.25
CA ASN A 109 11.20 -14.88 -13.60
C ASN A 109 12.57 -14.19 -13.73
N LEU A 110 13.67 -14.98 -13.76
CA LEU A 110 15.01 -14.51 -14.09
C LEU A 110 15.32 -14.86 -15.56
N TYR A 111 15.07 -13.92 -16.44
CA TYR A 111 15.28 -14.06 -17.88
C TYR A 111 15.67 -12.74 -18.55
N GLU A 112 16.28 -12.82 -19.72
CA GLU A 112 16.57 -11.65 -20.55
C GLU A 112 15.28 -11.15 -21.21
N LEU A 113 15.00 -9.86 -21.07
CA LEU A 113 13.90 -9.18 -21.72
C LEU A 113 14.45 -8.22 -22.77
N THR A 114 13.94 -8.33 -24.01
CA THR A 114 14.26 -7.36 -25.06
C THR A 114 13.21 -6.27 -25.10
N THR A 115 13.63 -5.03 -25.00
CA THR A 115 12.74 -3.85 -25.08
C THR A 115 12.31 -3.59 -26.53
N PRO A 116 11.27 -2.76 -26.78
CA PRO A 116 10.86 -2.36 -28.12
C PRO A 116 11.99 -1.70 -28.94
N SER A 117 12.94 -1.02 -28.29
CA SER A 117 14.12 -0.44 -28.95
C SER A 117 15.24 -1.44 -29.24
N GLY A 118 15.06 -2.73 -28.91
CA GLY A 118 16.08 -3.78 -29.12
C GLY A 118 17.10 -3.91 -27.99
N ARG A 119 16.97 -3.11 -26.91
CA ARG A 119 17.87 -3.22 -25.75
C ARG A 119 17.54 -4.47 -24.94
N LYS A 120 18.58 -5.24 -24.59
CA LYS A 120 18.49 -6.42 -23.74
C LYS A 120 18.67 -6.05 -22.27
N LEU A 121 17.76 -6.51 -21.43
CA LEU A 121 17.71 -6.19 -20.02
C LEU A 121 17.57 -7.47 -19.18
N TRP A 122 18.28 -7.48 -18.06
CA TRP A 122 18.10 -8.43 -16.97
C TRP A 122 17.57 -7.70 -15.72
N PRO A 123 16.84 -8.38 -14.84
CA PRO A 123 16.52 -7.80 -13.53
C PRO A 123 17.79 -7.42 -12.78
N ALA A 124 17.74 -6.37 -11.97
CA ALA A 124 18.85 -5.99 -11.11
C ALA A 124 19.22 -7.13 -10.14
N LYS A 125 20.48 -7.17 -9.70
CA LYS A 125 20.97 -8.18 -8.75
C LYS A 125 20.06 -8.24 -7.52
N GLY A 126 19.65 -9.45 -7.14
CA GLY A 126 18.73 -9.68 -6.01
C GLY A 126 17.25 -9.41 -6.32
N ARG A 127 16.89 -9.21 -7.59
CA ARG A 127 15.51 -9.03 -8.05
C ARG A 127 15.19 -10.01 -9.20
N CYS A 128 13.90 -10.24 -9.45
CA CYS A 128 13.39 -10.92 -10.64
C CYS A 128 12.21 -10.15 -11.22
N TRP A 129 11.81 -10.46 -12.45
CA TRP A 129 10.62 -9.84 -13.03
C TRP A 129 9.36 -10.21 -12.24
N TYR A 130 8.37 -9.33 -12.26
CA TYR A 130 7.07 -9.57 -11.61
C TYR A 130 6.28 -10.68 -12.33
N TYR A 131 6.43 -10.76 -13.65
CA TYR A 131 5.75 -11.73 -14.51
C TYR A 131 6.69 -12.84 -14.99
N THR A 132 6.10 -14.02 -15.28
CA THR A 132 6.80 -15.05 -16.08
C THR A 132 7.01 -14.56 -17.51
N PRO A 133 7.89 -15.20 -18.31
CA PRO A 133 8.13 -14.81 -19.71
C PRO A 133 6.83 -14.68 -20.52
N GLU A 134 5.93 -15.67 -20.41
CA GLU A 134 4.68 -15.74 -21.15
C GLU A 134 3.76 -14.57 -20.76
N LYS A 135 3.56 -14.36 -19.44
CA LYS A 135 2.74 -13.25 -18.92
C LYS A 135 3.33 -11.88 -19.22
N MET A 136 4.65 -11.77 -19.31
CA MET A 136 5.30 -10.53 -19.71
C MET A 136 4.99 -10.20 -21.16
N GLN A 137 5.03 -11.19 -22.05
CA GLN A 137 4.68 -11.01 -23.46
C GLN A 137 3.20 -10.62 -23.64
N GLU A 138 2.30 -11.29 -22.94
CA GLU A 138 0.87 -10.94 -22.92
C GLU A 138 0.68 -9.47 -22.45
N ALA A 139 1.32 -9.09 -21.36
CA ALA A 139 1.22 -7.73 -20.82
C ALA A 139 1.82 -6.66 -21.78
N ILE A 140 2.86 -7.01 -22.53
CA ILE A 140 3.42 -6.14 -23.59
C ILE A 140 2.41 -5.99 -24.74
N GLN A 141 1.83 -7.08 -25.24
CA GLN A 141 0.84 -7.07 -26.31
C GLN A 141 -0.42 -6.28 -25.92
N GLU A 142 -0.82 -6.36 -24.65
CA GLU A 142 -1.93 -5.60 -24.08
C GLU A 142 -1.58 -4.13 -23.76
N ASN A 143 -0.38 -3.67 -24.13
CA ASN A 143 0.12 -2.34 -23.78
C ASN A 143 0.08 -2.04 -22.27
N ARG A 144 0.31 -3.04 -21.43
CA ARG A 144 0.35 -2.89 -19.96
C ARG A 144 1.76 -2.66 -19.42
N ILE A 145 2.78 -2.77 -20.26
CA ILE A 145 4.19 -2.53 -19.90
C ILE A 145 4.65 -1.24 -20.57
N TRP A 146 5.21 -0.37 -19.77
CA TRP A 146 5.78 0.90 -20.21
C TRP A 146 7.30 0.85 -20.19
N PHE A 147 7.92 1.14 -21.34
CA PHE A 147 9.37 1.19 -21.52
C PHE A 147 9.91 2.61 -21.69
N GLY A 148 9.16 3.63 -21.24
CA GLY A 148 9.48 5.03 -21.51
C GLY A 148 9.09 5.45 -22.93
N GLU A 149 9.15 6.73 -23.21
CA GLU A 149 8.80 7.30 -24.53
C GLU A 149 9.67 6.73 -25.65
N SER A 150 10.97 6.51 -25.38
CA SER A 150 11.92 5.93 -26.34
C SER A 150 11.82 4.40 -26.47
N GLY A 151 11.03 3.73 -25.65
CA GLY A 151 10.94 2.26 -25.64
C GLY A 151 12.21 1.54 -25.16
N SER A 152 13.13 2.23 -24.45
CA SER A 152 14.43 1.69 -24.04
C SER A 152 14.61 1.57 -22.52
N ASN A 153 13.66 2.06 -21.72
CA ASN A 153 13.74 2.05 -20.27
C ASN A 153 13.50 0.66 -19.67
N VAL A 154 13.88 0.50 -18.41
CA VAL A 154 13.48 -0.65 -17.61
C VAL A 154 11.95 -0.72 -17.59
N PRO A 155 11.35 -1.91 -17.76
CA PRO A 155 9.90 -2.04 -17.82
C PRO A 155 9.23 -1.59 -16.52
N ALA A 156 8.10 -0.92 -16.65
CA ALA A 156 7.19 -0.62 -15.56
C ALA A 156 5.79 -1.10 -15.93
N VAL A 157 5.06 -1.63 -14.95
CA VAL A 157 3.67 -2.05 -15.15
C VAL A 157 2.78 -0.82 -15.05
N LYS A 158 1.91 -0.60 -16.03
CA LYS A 158 0.86 0.41 -16.00
C LYS A 158 -0.25 -0.04 -15.03
N ARG A 159 -0.50 0.75 -14.00
CA ARG A 159 -1.66 0.56 -13.12
C ARG A 159 -2.63 1.70 -13.36
N PHE A 160 -3.78 1.37 -13.95
CA PHE A 160 -4.79 2.37 -14.31
C PHE A 160 -5.56 2.87 -13.09
N LEU A 161 -5.98 4.15 -13.15
CA LEU A 161 -6.81 4.77 -12.11
C LEU A 161 -8.16 4.05 -11.96
N THR A 162 -8.71 3.56 -13.06
CA THR A 162 -9.97 2.79 -13.11
C THR A 162 -9.87 1.41 -12.45
N GLU A 163 -8.66 0.86 -12.34
CA GLU A 163 -8.39 -0.47 -11.76
C GLU A 163 -8.05 -0.42 -10.26
N VAL A 164 -7.80 0.77 -9.71
CA VAL A 164 -7.49 0.89 -8.28
C VAL A 164 -8.76 1.02 -7.46
N LYS A 165 -8.65 0.62 -6.20
CA LYS A 165 -9.73 0.73 -5.22
C LYS A 165 -10.22 2.18 -5.16
N GLN A 166 -11.51 2.40 -5.28
CA GLN A 166 -12.17 3.71 -5.33
C GLN A 166 -12.30 4.35 -3.93
N GLY A 167 -11.31 4.17 -3.10
CA GLY A 167 -11.22 4.75 -1.77
C GLY A 167 -10.01 4.23 -1.01
N VAL A 168 -9.78 4.81 0.15
CA VAL A 168 -8.62 4.56 1.01
C VAL A 168 -9.10 3.97 2.32
N THR A 169 -8.49 2.88 2.75
CA THR A 169 -8.74 2.36 4.10
C THR A 169 -8.17 3.35 5.13
N ALA A 170 -8.98 3.71 6.12
CA ALA A 170 -8.54 4.57 7.21
C ALA A 170 -7.30 3.99 7.91
N LYS A 171 -6.37 4.85 8.27
CA LYS A 171 -5.20 4.50 9.09
C LYS A 171 -5.62 4.35 10.56
N THR A 172 -4.72 3.79 11.36
CA THR A 172 -4.89 3.71 12.83
C THR A 172 -4.19 4.87 13.57
N ILE A 173 -3.50 5.75 12.87
CA ILE A 173 -2.98 7.01 13.41
C ILE A 173 -3.74 8.14 12.72
N TRP A 174 -4.41 8.96 13.53
CA TRP A 174 -5.23 10.08 13.11
C TRP A 174 -4.58 11.37 13.58
N PHE A 175 -3.99 12.10 12.65
CA PHE A 175 -3.42 13.40 12.95
C PHE A 175 -4.50 14.46 13.05
N ARG A 176 -4.33 15.40 13.97
CA ARG A 176 -5.27 16.51 14.20
C ARG A 176 -5.64 17.28 12.95
N ASN A 177 -4.66 17.53 12.08
CA ASN A 177 -4.88 18.22 10.80
C ASN A 177 -5.65 17.38 9.76
N GLU A 178 -5.77 16.06 9.94
CA GLU A 178 -6.53 15.17 9.05
C GLU A 178 -7.98 14.98 9.53
N VAL A 179 -8.20 14.97 10.85
CA VAL A 179 -9.53 14.64 11.44
C VAL A 179 -10.22 15.83 12.11
N GLY A 180 -9.53 16.97 12.22
CA GLY A 180 -10.05 18.20 12.82
C GLY A 180 -9.89 18.26 14.34
N ASP A 181 -10.29 19.41 14.85
CA ASP A 181 -10.35 19.72 16.29
C ASP A 181 -11.70 19.33 16.86
N ASN A 182 -11.73 19.04 18.17
CA ASN A 182 -12.97 19.04 18.95
C ASN A 182 -13.44 20.45 19.21
#